data_2e30abd87cc0704c34f2ce2d78b51c8c
#
_entry.id   2e30abd87cc0704c34f2ce2d78b51c8c
#
_cell.length_a   1.000
_cell.length_b   1.000
_cell.length_c   1.000
_cell.angle_alpha   90.00
_cell.angle_beta   90.00
_cell.angle_gamma   90.00
#
_symmetry.space_group_name_H-M   'P 1'
#
loop_
_entity.id
_entity.type
_entity.pdbx_description
1 polymer ?
#
loop_
_entity_poly.entity_id
_entity_poly.type
_entity_poly.pdbx_seq_one_letter_code
_entity_poly.pdbx_strand_id
1 'polypeptide(L)'
;NGWTSAKDVILKVAGILTVKGGTGCIIEYFGSGAKALSCTGKGTICNMGAEVGATTSTFGYDKSMERYLKATGRADVAIEANKIKDYLTADPEVYDSPEKYFDQLIEINLSELKPHLNGPFTPDLATPVSEIGDKARENDWPLKVDWGLIGSCTNSSYEDLTRAASIAKQAVDKNLITKSDFGINPGSEQVRYTAERDGILKIFEDLIKLSNFFIIFTFL
;
A
#
# COMPACT_ATOMS: atom_id res chain seq x y z
N ASN A 1 -4.28 3.25 -14.29
CA ASN A 1 -4.34 4.61 -13.79
C ASN A 1 -3.06 4.92 -12.99
N GLY A 2 -2.29 5.92 -13.42
CA GLY A 2 -0.96 6.21 -12.84
C GLY A 2 -0.95 6.73 -11.40
N TRP A 3 -2.10 7.08 -10.84
CA TRP A 3 -2.23 7.63 -9.49
C TRP A 3 -2.69 6.61 -8.45
N THR A 4 -3.16 5.44 -8.84
CA THR A 4 -3.54 4.37 -7.92
C THR A 4 -2.34 3.52 -7.52
N SER A 5 -2.42 2.94 -6.34
CA SER A 5 -1.41 2.06 -5.74
C SER A 5 -2.06 0.80 -5.18
N ALA A 6 -1.24 -0.13 -4.70
CA ALA A 6 -1.73 -1.30 -3.97
C ALA A 6 -2.54 -0.91 -2.72
N LYS A 7 -2.22 0.24 -2.10
CA LYS A 7 -2.98 0.79 -0.97
C LYS A 7 -4.44 1.04 -1.36
N ASP A 8 -4.70 1.60 -2.54
CA ASP A 8 -6.07 1.88 -2.99
C ASP A 8 -6.90 0.62 -3.18
N VAL A 9 -6.27 -0.49 -3.56
CA VAL A 9 -6.94 -1.79 -3.65
C VAL A 9 -7.48 -2.21 -2.29
N ILE A 10 -6.62 -2.24 -1.27
CA ILE A 10 -7.04 -2.69 0.07
C ILE A 10 -7.97 -1.67 0.75
N LEU A 11 -7.82 -0.37 0.49
CA LEU A 11 -8.77 0.64 0.97
C LEU A 11 -10.16 0.40 0.38
N LYS A 12 -10.23 0.05 -0.90
CA LYS A 12 -11.49 -0.33 -1.56
C LYS A 12 -12.07 -1.62 -0.98
N VAL A 13 -11.26 -2.63 -0.74
CA VAL A 13 -11.67 -3.89 -0.09
C VAL A 13 -12.22 -3.61 1.31
N ALA A 14 -11.55 -2.75 2.09
CA ALA A 14 -12.03 -2.36 3.41
C ALA A 14 -13.40 -1.67 3.35
N GLY A 15 -13.62 -0.84 2.34
CA GLY A 15 -14.93 -0.22 2.12
C GLY A 15 -16.04 -1.20 1.72
N ILE A 16 -15.70 -2.34 1.11
CA ILE A 16 -16.66 -3.38 0.70
C ILE A 16 -16.95 -4.33 1.87
N LEU A 17 -15.90 -4.85 2.52
CA LEU A 17 -16.01 -5.86 3.58
C LEU A 17 -16.35 -5.26 4.94
N THR A 18 -16.05 -3.98 5.15
CA THR A 18 -16.03 -3.32 6.46
C THR A 18 -15.01 -3.94 7.42
N VAL A 19 -14.93 -3.45 8.66
CA VAL A 19 -13.97 -3.93 9.68
C VAL A 19 -14.24 -5.36 10.18
N LYS A 20 -15.35 -5.97 9.79
CA LYS A 20 -15.76 -7.31 10.27
C LYS A 20 -16.04 -8.31 9.14
N GLY A 21 -16.14 -7.87 7.91
CA GLY A 21 -16.57 -8.73 6.80
C GLY A 21 -15.58 -9.83 6.44
N GLY A 22 -14.31 -9.69 6.81
CA GLY A 22 -13.30 -10.72 6.64
C GLY A 22 -13.13 -11.66 7.84
N THR A 23 -13.94 -11.50 8.89
CA THR A 23 -13.80 -12.29 10.14
C THR A 23 -13.98 -13.79 9.87
N GLY A 24 -12.97 -14.57 10.24
CA GLY A 24 -12.96 -16.02 10.02
C GLY A 24 -12.64 -16.44 8.57
N CYS A 25 -12.35 -15.48 7.69
CA CYS A 25 -12.04 -15.76 6.29
C CYS A 25 -10.53 -15.70 6.02
N ILE A 26 -10.11 -16.43 5.00
CA ILE A 26 -8.83 -16.28 4.30
C ILE A 26 -9.13 -15.55 2.99
N ILE A 27 -8.46 -14.44 2.73
CA ILE A 27 -8.65 -13.68 1.51
C ILE A 27 -7.55 -14.05 0.52
N GLU A 28 -7.91 -14.61 -0.62
CA GLU A 28 -6.98 -14.89 -1.70
C GLU A 28 -7.15 -13.89 -2.84
N TYR A 29 -6.02 -13.27 -3.23
CA TYR A 29 -5.97 -12.30 -4.31
C TYR A 29 -5.40 -12.92 -5.57
N PHE A 30 -6.16 -12.90 -6.66
CA PHE A 30 -5.77 -13.50 -7.93
C PHE A 30 -6.21 -12.65 -9.14
N GLY A 31 -5.93 -13.13 -10.34
CA GLY A 31 -6.23 -12.44 -11.58
C GLY A 31 -5.07 -11.62 -12.15
N SER A 32 -5.28 -11.02 -13.32
CA SER A 32 -4.24 -10.27 -14.05
C SER A 32 -3.74 -9.03 -13.28
N GLY A 33 -4.65 -8.34 -12.59
CA GLY A 33 -4.34 -7.20 -11.74
C GLY A 33 -3.44 -7.59 -10.56
N ALA A 34 -3.74 -8.68 -9.88
CA ALA A 34 -2.93 -9.20 -8.78
C ALA A 34 -1.50 -9.58 -9.24
N LYS A 35 -1.38 -10.20 -10.43
CA LYS A 35 -0.08 -10.54 -11.04
C LYS A 35 0.74 -9.31 -11.44
N ALA A 36 0.10 -8.19 -11.75
CA ALA A 36 0.76 -6.94 -12.13
C ALA A 36 1.33 -6.16 -10.94
N LEU A 37 0.93 -6.48 -9.70
CA LEU A 37 1.43 -5.80 -8.51
C LEU A 37 2.88 -6.18 -8.19
N SER A 38 3.63 -5.23 -7.60
CA SER A 38 4.93 -5.51 -7.01
C SER A 38 4.80 -6.41 -5.77
N CYS A 39 5.89 -7.07 -5.38
CA CYS A 39 5.91 -7.87 -4.14
C CYS A 39 5.61 -7.01 -2.91
N THR A 40 6.17 -5.80 -2.82
CA THR A 40 5.91 -4.87 -1.72
C THR A 40 4.46 -4.37 -1.73
N GLY A 41 3.87 -4.14 -2.91
CA GLY A 41 2.45 -3.80 -3.03
C GLY A 41 1.52 -4.93 -2.57
N LYS A 42 1.86 -6.19 -2.87
CA LYS A 42 1.14 -7.35 -2.31
C LYS A 42 1.28 -7.40 -0.78
N GLY A 43 2.48 -7.10 -0.27
CA GLY A 43 2.73 -6.97 1.17
C GLY A 43 1.83 -5.93 1.83
N THR A 44 1.65 -4.76 1.21
CA THR A 44 0.73 -3.71 1.67
C THR A 44 -0.71 -4.22 1.79
N ILE A 45 -1.19 -4.95 0.78
CA ILE A 45 -2.55 -5.51 0.78
C ILE A 45 -2.70 -6.55 1.90
N CYS A 46 -1.75 -7.48 2.02
CA CYS A 46 -1.78 -8.51 3.07
C CYS A 46 -1.69 -7.90 4.48
N ASN A 47 -0.86 -6.88 4.67
CA ASN A 47 -0.70 -6.21 5.97
C ASN A 47 -2.03 -5.62 6.46
N MET A 48 -2.80 -5.01 5.57
CA MET A 48 -4.10 -4.41 5.89
C MET A 48 -5.27 -5.41 5.92
N GLY A 49 -5.03 -6.69 5.78
CA GLY A 49 -6.04 -7.72 6.02
C GLY A 49 -6.60 -7.69 7.44
N ALA A 50 -5.82 -7.21 8.41
CA ALA A 50 -6.26 -7.03 9.79
C ALA A 50 -7.40 -6.00 9.92
N GLU A 51 -7.39 -4.92 9.12
CA GLU A 51 -8.41 -3.86 9.15
C GLU A 51 -9.79 -4.34 8.67
N VAL A 52 -9.85 -5.45 7.95
CA VAL A 52 -11.11 -6.10 7.54
C VAL A 52 -11.45 -7.33 8.39
N GLY A 53 -10.65 -7.63 9.42
CA GLY A 53 -10.83 -8.76 10.32
C GLY A 53 -10.44 -10.11 9.73
N ALA A 54 -9.75 -10.16 8.59
CA ALA A 54 -9.35 -11.39 7.94
C ALA A 54 -8.38 -12.21 8.81
N THR A 55 -8.55 -13.53 8.81
CA THR A 55 -7.63 -14.46 9.47
C THR A 55 -6.26 -14.42 8.82
N THR A 56 -6.23 -14.37 7.49
CA THR A 56 -5.01 -14.14 6.70
C THR A 56 -5.36 -13.64 5.30
N SER A 57 -4.34 -13.16 4.58
CA SER A 57 -4.43 -12.75 3.17
C SER A 57 -3.30 -13.40 2.39
N THR A 58 -3.57 -13.89 1.18
CA THR A 58 -2.59 -14.61 0.37
C THR A 58 -2.56 -14.14 -1.08
N PHE A 59 -1.40 -14.30 -1.70
CA PHE A 59 -1.16 -14.22 -3.14
C PHE A 59 -0.41 -15.46 -3.59
N GLY A 60 -0.75 -16.01 -4.73
CA GLY A 60 0.06 -17.04 -5.37
C GLY A 60 1.45 -16.52 -5.71
N TYR A 61 2.47 -17.41 -5.63
CA TYR A 61 3.84 -17.07 -5.98
C TYR A 61 3.97 -16.70 -7.46
N ASP A 62 4.70 -15.63 -7.75
CA ASP A 62 4.90 -15.15 -9.10
C ASP A 62 6.27 -14.48 -9.33
N LYS A 63 6.45 -13.99 -10.56
CA LYS A 63 7.70 -13.31 -10.97
C LYS A 63 8.01 -12.03 -10.18
N SER A 64 7.02 -11.36 -9.61
CA SER A 64 7.29 -10.17 -8.80
C SER A 64 7.95 -10.55 -7.46
N MET A 65 7.52 -11.66 -6.88
CA MET A 65 8.12 -12.22 -5.66
C MET A 65 9.53 -12.78 -5.94
N GLU A 66 9.72 -13.47 -7.07
CA GLU A 66 11.05 -13.94 -7.51
C GLU A 66 12.03 -12.77 -7.64
N ARG A 67 11.64 -11.69 -8.33
CA ARG A 67 12.49 -10.50 -8.49
C ARG A 67 12.84 -9.87 -7.14
N TYR A 68 11.86 -9.77 -6.24
CA TYR A 68 12.07 -9.21 -4.91
C TYR A 68 13.06 -10.03 -4.09
N LEU A 69 12.91 -11.37 -4.07
CA LEU A 69 13.83 -12.25 -3.39
C LEU A 69 15.28 -12.09 -3.92
N LYS A 70 15.44 -12.06 -5.24
CA LYS A 70 16.76 -11.84 -5.87
C LYS A 70 17.35 -10.46 -5.53
N ALA A 71 16.56 -9.41 -5.60
CA ALA A 71 16.99 -8.05 -5.31
C ALA A 71 17.37 -7.82 -3.83
N THR A 72 16.83 -8.64 -2.93
CA THR A 72 17.08 -8.56 -1.48
C THR A 72 18.08 -9.63 -0.97
N GLY A 73 18.93 -10.16 -1.85
CA GLY A 73 19.99 -11.10 -1.47
C GLY A 73 19.54 -12.52 -1.13
N ARG A 74 18.31 -12.91 -1.54
CA ARG A 74 17.70 -14.22 -1.28
C ARG A 74 17.47 -15.01 -2.57
N ALA A 75 18.48 -14.99 -3.48
CA ALA A 75 18.38 -15.65 -4.78
C ALA A 75 18.27 -17.19 -4.66
N ASP A 76 18.89 -17.78 -3.64
CA ASP A 76 18.79 -19.20 -3.28
C ASP A 76 17.34 -19.60 -2.94
N VAL A 77 16.64 -18.77 -2.14
CA VAL A 77 15.21 -18.98 -1.83
C VAL A 77 14.36 -18.91 -3.11
N ALA A 78 14.65 -17.96 -4.00
CA ALA A 78 13.94 -17.86 -5.28
C ALA A 78 14.16 -19.10 -6.17
N ILE A 79 15.36 -19.69 -6.16
CA ILE A 79 15.68 -20.93 -6.89
C ILE A 79 14.83 -22.08 -6.35
N GLU A 80 14.77 -22.26 -5.04
CA GLU A 80 13.97 -23.32 -4.43
C GLU A 80 12.46 -23.11 -4.67
N ALA A 81 11.95 -21.88 -4.50
CA ALA A 81 10.56 -21.57 -4.80
C ALA A 81 10.18 -21.86 -6.26
N ASN A 82 11.07 -21.58 -7.20
CA ASN A 82 10.81 -21.87 -8.62
C ASN A 82 10.71 -23.37 -8.93
N LYS A 83 11.35 -24.26 -8.15
CA LYS A 83 11.23 -25.71 -8.32
C LYS A 83 9.85 -26.24 -7.97
N ILE A 84 9.16 -25.55 -7.06
CA ILE A 84 7.86 -25.96 -6.53
C ILE A 84 6.78 -24.92 -6.80
N LYS A 85 6.99 -24.01 -7.77
CA LYS A 85 6.10 -22.85 -8.03
C LYS A 85 4.65 -23.24 -8.24
N ASP A 86 4.39 -24.42 -8.84
CA ASP A 86 3.05 -24.90 -9.15
C ASP A 86 2.29 -25.32 -7.87
N TYR A 87 3.00 -25.57 -6.77
CA TYR A 87 2.43 -25.82 -5.44
C TYR A 87 2.33 -24.57 -4.55
N LEU A 88 2.81 -23.43 -5.06
CA LEU A 88 2.78 -22.13 -4.36
C LEU A 88 1.70 -21.19 -4.91
N THR A 89 0.73 -21.74 -5.61
CA THR A 89 -0.44 -21.05 -6.14
C THR A 89 -1.62 -22.03 -6.12
N ALA A 90 -2.84 -21.55 -6.27
CA ALA A 90 -3.98 -22.43 -6.41
C ALA A 90 -3.92 -23.22 -7.72
N ASP A 91 -4.60 -24.37 -7.76
CA ASP A 91 -4.75 -25.17 -8.97
C ASP A 91 -5.49 -24.36 -10.06
N PRO A 92 -5.17 -24.57 -11.35
CA PRO A 92 -5.76 -23.77 -12.43
C PRO A 92 -7.29 -23.72 -12.43
N GLU A 93 -7.94 -24.85 -12.14
CA GLU A 93 -9.40 -24.95 -12.10
C GLU A 93 -10.07 -24.07 -11.04
N VAL A 94 -9.35 -23.71 -9.97
CA VAL A 94 -9.83 -22.78 -8.95
C VAL A 94 -10.02 -21.39 -9.54
N TYR A 95 -9.06 -20.96 -10.36
CA TYR A 95 -9.12 -19.65 -11.00
C TYR A 95 -10.02 -19.60 -12.25
N ASP A 96 -10.24 -20.77 -12.89
CA ASP A 96 -11.12 -20.89 -14.05
C ASP A 96 -12.61 -20.93 -13.65
N SER A 97 -12.91 -21.37 -12.43
CA SER A 97 -14.28 -21.45 -11.90
C SER A 97 -14.35 -21.04 -10.43
N PRO A 98 -13.95 -19.80 -10.08
CA PRO A 98 -13.77 -19.37 -8.69
C PRO A 98 -15.04 -19.47 -7.85
N GLU A 99 -16.20 -19.32 -8.46
CA GLU A 99 -17.51 -19.43 -7.80
C GLU A 99 -17.82 -20.82 -7.23
N LYS A 100 -17.03 -21.85 -7.62
CA LYS A 100 -17.19 -23.22 -7.09
C LYS A 100 -16.31 -23.49 -5.87
N TYR A 101 -15.28 -22.68 -5.67
CA TYR A 101 -14.21 -22.94 -4.69
C TYR A 101 -14.16 -21.89 -3.59
N PHE A 102 -14.68 -20.70 -3.84
CA PHE A 102 -14.69 -19.60 -2.85
C PHE A 102 -16.10 -19.32 -2.36
N ASP A 103 -16.24 -19.04 -1.07
CA ASP A 103 -17.52 -18.69 -0.45
C ASP A 103 -18.05 -17.33 -0.91
N GLN A 104 -17.11 -16.41 -1.23
CA GLN A 104 -17.43 -15.07 -1.72
C GLN A 104 -16.40 -14.62 -2.75
N LEU A 105 -16.88 -13.96 -3.80
CA LEU A 105 -16.04 -13.36 -4.83
C LEU A 105 -16.23 -11.85 -4.86
N ILE A 106 -15.13 -11.11 -4.81
CA ILE A 106 -15.11 -9.64 -4.95
C ILE A 106 -14.22 -9.30 -6.14
N GLU A 107 -14.81 -8.68 -7.15
CA GLU A 107 -14.08 -8.25 -8.35
C GLU A 107 -13.79 -6.74 -8.28
N ILE A 108 -12.53 -6.36 -8.52
CA ILE A 108 -12.09 -4.96 -8.59
C ILE A 108 -11.36 -4.73 -9.91
N ASN A 109 -11.94 -3.90 -10.77
CA ASN A 109 -11.28 -3.46 -12.00
C ASN A 109 -10.23 -2.39 -11.68
N LEU A 110 -8.94 -2.76 -11.71
CA LEU A 110 -7.84 -1.85 -11.41
C LEU A 110 -7.70 -0.70 -12.42
N SER A 111 -8.24 -0.84 -13.63
CA SER A 111 -8.24 0.23 -14.63
C SER A 111 -9.22 1.35 -14.30
N GLU A 112 -10.26 1.06 -13.54
CA GLU A 112 -11.30 2.01 -13.10
C GLU A 112 -11.12 2.47 -11.66
N LEU A 113 -10.26 1.78 -10.89
CA LEU A 113 -10.00 2.12 -9.50
C LEU A 113 -9.47 3.55 -9.40
N LYS A 114 -10.12 4.35 -8.56
CA LYS A 114 -9.68 5.70 -8.20
C LYS A 114 -8.83 5.67 -6.93
N PRO A 115 -7.96 6.66 -6.70
CA PRO A 115 -7.33 6.84 -5.38
C PRO A 115 -8.40 7.01 -4.29
N HIS A 116 -8.19 6.35 -3.15
CA HIS A 116 -9.12 6.36 -2.01
C HIS A 116 -8.46 6.94 -0.76
N LEU A 117 -9.31 7.48 0.11
CA LEU A 117 -8.98 7.83 1.47
C LEU A 117 -10.03 7.18 2.38
N ASN A 118 -9.57 6.46 3.41
CA ASN A 118 -10.46 5.85 4.39
C ASN A 118 -10.45 6.66 5.69
N GLY A 119 -11.64 6.83 6.25
CA GLY A 119 -11.89 7.67 7.40
C GLY A 119 -12.72 8.91 7.05
N PRO A 120 -12.95 9.81 8.05
CA PRO A 120 -12.40 9.74 9.41
C PRO A 120 -13.10 8.69 10.30
N PHE A 121 -12.54 8.44 11.47
CA PHE A 121 -13.07 7.66 12.59
C PHE A 121 -13.08 6.14 12.43
N THR A 122 -13.10 5.60 11.21
CA THR A 122 -13.09 4.16 10.95
C THR A 122 -12.32 3.86 9.66
N PRO A 123 -11.53 2.76 9.60
CA PRO A 123 -10.72 2.43 8.43
C PRO A 123 -11.52 1.89 7.25
N ASP A 124 -12.81 1.63 7.41
CA ASP A 124 -13.69 1.10 6.36
C ASP A 124 -14.58 2.14 5.68
N LEU A 125 -14.54 3.39 6.11
CA LEU A 125 -15.22 4.49 5.43
C LEU A 125 -14.42 4.94 4.20
N ALA A 126 -14.50 4.16 3.13
CA ALA A 126 -13.74 4.37 1.91
C ALA A 126 -14.40 5.45 1.03
N THR A 127 -13.65 6.49 0.70
CA THR A 127 -14.11 7.58 -0.18
C THR A 127 -13.08 7.83 -1.27
N PRO A 128 -13.47 7.92 -2.55
CA PRO A 128 -12.58 8.42 -3.59
C PRO A 128 -12.04 9.81 -3.25
N VAL A 129 -10.74 10.04 -3.45
CA VAL A 129 -10.10 11.32 -3.13
C VAL A 129 -10.78 12.50 -3.85
N SER A 130 -11.35 12.27 -5.04
CA SER A 130 -12.11 13.28 -5.78
C SER A 130 -13.41 13.73 -5.10
N GLU A 131 -13.93 12.96 -4.14
CA GLU A 131 -15.22 13.20 -3.47
C GLU A 131 -15.05 13.60 -2.01
N ILE A 132 -13.87 13.42 -1.42
CA ILE A 132 -13.65 13.58 0.02
C ILE A 132 -13.93 15.01 0.50
N GLY A 133 -13.61 16.02 -0.32
CA GLY A 133 -13.82 17.43 0.04
C GLY A 133 -15.29 17.80 0.21
N ASP A 134 -16.15 17.27 -0.64
CA ASP A 134 -17.60 17.52 -0.55
C ASP A 134 -18.20 16.73 0.61
N LYS A 135 -17.85 15.45 0.75
CA LYS A 135 -18.28 14.64 1.89
C LYS A 135 -17.85 15.23 3.24
N ALA A 136 -16.64 15.78 3.31
CA ALA A 136 -16.16 16.41 4.53
C ALA A 136 -16.99 17.64 4.90
N ARG A 137 -17.42 18.45 3.94
CA ARG A 137 -18.31 19.61 4.19
C ARG A 137 -19.72 19.18 4.59
N GLU A 138 -20.26 18.16 3.91
CA GLU A 138 -21.61 17.64 4.18
C GLU A 138 -21.73 17.00 5.56
N ASN A 139 -20.65 16.47 6.11
CA ASN A 139 -20.65 15.73 7.37
C ASN A 139 -19.89 16.45 8.50
N ASP A 140 -19.52 17.71 8.33
CA ASP A 140 -18.74 18.49 9.30
C ASP A 140 -17.42 17.82 9.71
N TRP A 141 -16.77 17.13 8.79
CA TRP A 141 -15.47 16.54 9.05
C TRP A 141 -14.35 17.61 9.01
N PRO A 142 -13.22 17.37 9.69
CA PRO A 142 -12.07 18.27 9.63
C PRO A 142 -11.63 18.51 8.18
N LEU A 143 -11.57 19.79 7.78
CA LEU A 143 -11.08 20.20 6.45
C LEU A 143 -9.57 20.45 6.43
N LYS A 144 -8.96 20.62 7.61
CA LYS A 144 -7.53 20.81 7.78
C LYS A 144 -6.92 19.57 8.40
N VAL A 145 -5.84 19.12 7.81
CA VAL A 145 -5.00 18.07 8.36
C VAL A 145 -3.83 18.72 9.07
N ASP A 146 -3.65 18.44 10.35
CA ASP A 146 -2.57 19.02 11.16
C ASP A 146 -1.26 18.27 10.97
N TRP A 147 -1.31 16.96 10.71
CA TRP A 147 -0.15 16.11 10.55
C TRP A 147 -0.31 15.14 9.38
N GLY A 148 0.69 15.08 8.50
CA GLY A 148 0.83 14.06 7.45
C GLY A 148 1.95 13.08 7.78
N LEU A 149 1.72 11.78 7.63
CA LEU A 149 2.71 10.73 7.89
C LEU A 149 2.84 9.78 6.71
N ILE A 150 4.07 9.53 6.27
CA ILE A 150 4.41 8.36 5.48
C ILE A 150 5.08 7.36 6.42
N GLY A 151 4.46 6.24 6.66
CA GLY A 151 4.89 5.23 7.63
C GLY A 151 3.79 4.19 7.82
N SER A 152 4.00 3.16 8.56
CA SER A 152 5.21 2.61 9.12
C SER A 152 5.51 1.25 8.45
N CYS A 153 4.87 0.14 8.88
CA CYS A 153 5.03 -1.18 8.28
C CYS A 153 4.25 -1.36 6.97
N THR A 154 3.18 -0.59 6.74
CA THR A 154 2.26 -0.75 5.60
C THR A 154 2.73 -0.01 4.34
N ASN A 155 3.08 1.28 4.45
CA ASN A 155 3.39 2.12 3.29
C ASN A 155 4.68 2.94 3.44
N SER A 156 5.74 2.31 3.85
CA SER A 156 7.07 2.92 3.88
C SER A 156 8.17 1.94 3.44
N SER A 157 7.83 1.08 2.48
CA SER A 157 8.81 0.32 1.74
C SER A 157 9.72 1.26 0.94
N TYR A 158 10.86 0.76 0.49
CA TYR A 158 11.75 1.51 -0.39
C TYR A 158 11.00 2.01 -1.66
N GLU A 159 10.11 1.20 -2.22
CA GLU A 159 9.26 1.58 -3.37
C GLU A 159 8.32 2.74 -3.03
N ASP A 160 7.64 2.68 -1.89
CA ASP A 160 6.72 3.74 -1.45
C ASP A 160 7.46 5.05 -1.21
N LEU A 161 8.59 5.01 -0.50
CA LEU A 161 9.42 6.18 -0.24
C LEU A 161 9.95 6.80 -1.53
N THR A 162 10.38 5.97 -2.51
CA THR A 162 10.86 6.46 -3.80
C THR A 162 9.75 7.18 -4.58
N ARG A 163 8.54 6.63 -4.60
CA ARG A 163 7.38 7.27 -5.25
C ARG A 163 7.02 8.61 -4.58
N ALA A 164 6.96 8.63 -3.26
CA ALA A 164 6.67 9.84 -2.51
C ALA A 164 7.77 10.90 -2.68
N ALA A 165 9.04 10.50 -2.68
CA ALA A 165 10.17 11.38 -2.91
C ALA A 165 10.13 12.03 -4.31
N SER A 166 9.65 11.32 -5.33
CA SER A 166 9.45 11.89 -6.66
C SER A 166 8.47 13.08 -6.65
N ILE A 167 7.41 13.01 -5.84
CA ILE A 167 6.44 14.09 -5.66
C ILE A 167 7.06 15.21 -4.81
N ALA A 168 7.71 14.85 -3.71
CA ALA A 168 8.39 15.80 -2.81
C ALA A 168 9.44 16.62 -3.55
N LYS A 169 10.23 15.97 -4.43
CA LYS A 169 11.22 16.66 -5.27
C LYS A 169 10.58 17.71 -6.17
N GLN A 170 9.46 17.39 -6.81
CA GLN A 170 8.75 18.35 -7.65
C GLN A 170 8.23 19.55 -6.83
N ALA A 171 7.83 19.33 -5.59
CA ALA A 171 7.43 20.40 -4.68
C ALA A 171 8.64 21.28 -4.31
N VAL A 172 9.77 20.68 -3.95
CA VAL A 172 11.03 21.40 -3.68
C VAL A 172 11.46 22.24 -4.89
N ASP A 173 11.50 21.65 -6.09
CA ASP A 173 11.91 22.32 -7.32
C ASP A 173 11.00 23.53 -7.66
N LYS A 174 9.77 23.54 -7.16
CA LYS A 174 8.78 24.61 -7.32
C LYS A 174 8.69 25.56 -6.11
N ASN A 175 9.53 25.39 -5.10
CA ASN A 175 9.48 26.11 -3.82
C ASN A 175 8.11 26.05 -3.13
N LEU A 176 7.41 24.92 -3.24
CA LEU A 176 6.16 24.68 -2.55
C LEU A 176 6.44 24.26 -1.10
N ILE A 177 5.67 24.82 -0.17
CA ILE A 177 5.74 24.48 1.25
C ILE A 177 4.58 23.59 1.65
N THR A 178 4.79 22.71 2.63
CA THR A 178 3.70 21.94 3.25
C THR A 178 2.85 22.89 4.11
N LYS A 179 1.55 22.62 4.16
CA LYS A 179 0.59 23.38 4.98
C LYS A 179 0.31 22.72 6.33
N SER A 180 0.85 21.54 6.53
CA SER A 180 0.70 20.70 7.73
C SER A 180 2.06 20.16 8.12
N ASP A 181 2.21 19.79 9.37
CA ASP A 181 3.40 19.04 9.82
C ASP A 181 3.50 17.74 9.03
N PHE A 182 4.73 17.27 8.79
CA PHE A 182 4.96 16.12 7.94
C PHE A 182 6.08 15.25 8.50
N GLY A 183 5.80 13.97 8.64
CA GLY A 183 6.75 12.97 9.14
C GLY A 183 6.96 11.81 8.19
N ILE A 184 8.13 11.18 8.31
CA ILE A 184 8.50 9.96 7.59
C ILE A 184 8.95 8.93 8.61
N ASN A 185 8.35 7.74 8.56
CA ASN A 185 8.77 6.60 9.37
C ASN A 185 9.05 5.40 8.46
N PRO A 186 10.31 5.15 8.05
CA PRO A 186 10.67 4.01 7.21
C PRO A 186 10.26 2.68 7.84
N GLY A 187 9.87 1.71 7.02
CA GLY A 187 9.32 0.43 7.48
C GLY A 187 10.31 -0.49 8.22
N SER A 188 11.60 -0.18 8.16
CA SER A 188 12.67 -0.86 8.90
C SER A 188 13.96 -0.05 8.85
N GLU A 189 14.90 -0.35 9.75
CA GLU A 189 16.25 0.20 9.69
C GLU A 189 16.94 -0.08 8.36
N GLN A 190 16.76 -1.26 7.79
CA GLN A 190 17.32 -1.58 6.48
C GLN A 190 16.78 -0.67 5.38
N VAL A 191 15.49 -0.40 5.37
CA VAL A 191 14.86 0.55 4.43
C VAL A 191 15.39 1.95 4.69
N ARG A 192 15.49 2.37 5.95
CA ARG A 192 16.02 3.69 6.33
C ARG A 192 17.43 3.90 5.78
N TYR A 193 18.37 2.99 6.11
CA TYR A 193 19.75 3.08 5.63
C TYR A 193 19.84 3.08 4.09
N THR A 194 19.02 2.26 3.42
CA THR A 194 19.01 2.21 1.97
C THR A 194 18.50 3.53 1.37
N ALA A 195 17.42 4.07 1.91
CA ALA A 195 16.83 5.33 1.46
C ALA A 195 17.74 6.55 1.76
N GLU A 196 18.48 6.52 2.88
CA GLU A 196 19.49 7.51 3.23
C GLU A 196 20.67 7.46 2.25
N ARG A 197 21.25 6.27 2.04
CA ARG A 197 22.35 6.05 1.08
C ARG A 197 22.01 6.57 -0.31
N ASP A 198 20.79 6.35 -0.77
CA ASP A 198 20.33 6.67 -2.12
C ASP A 198 19.77 8.12 -2.22
N GLY A 199 19.87 8.90 -1.14
CA GLY A 199 19.48 10.32 -1.09
C GLY A 199 17.98 10.57 -1.05
N ILE A 200 17.17 9.54 -0.87
CA ILE A 200 15.69 9.63 -0.83
C ILE A 200 15.25 10.45 0.39
N LEU A 201 15.82 10.17 1.57
CA LEU A 201 15.47 10.89 2.80
C LEU A 201 15.85 12.37 2.71
N LYS A 202 16.95 12.69 2.03
CA LYS A 202 17.40 14.07 1.82
C LYS A 202 16.36 14.93 1.08
N ILE A 203 15.62 14.35 0.12
CA ILE A 203 14.57 15.07 -0.60
C ILE A 203 13.45 15.50 0.35
N PHE A 204 13.07 14.62 1.28
CA PHE A 204 12.05 14.95 2.28
C PHE A 204 12.56 16.00 3.29
N GLU A 205 13.83 15.90 3.71
CA GLU A 205 14.45 16.92 4.56
C GLU A 205 14.40 18.31 3.90
N ASP A 206 14.70 18.39 2.62
CA ASP A 206 14.69 19.64 1.89
C ASP A 206 13.27 20.24 1.77
N LEU A 207 12.25 19.39 1.54
CA LEU A 207 10.85 19.81 1.55
C LEU A 207 10.43 20.36 2.93
N ILE A 208 10.81 19.68 4.00
CA ILE A 208 10.45 20.06 5.37
C ILE A 208 11.18 21.33 5.80
N LYS A 209 12.46 21.49 5.42
CA LYS A 209 13.23 22.73 5.68
C LYS A 209 12.60 23.96 5.02
N LEU A 210 12.09 23.83 3.80
CA LEU A 210 11.34 24.90 3.14
C LEU A 210 10.09 25.32 3.91
N SER A 211 9.50 24.40 4.67
CA SER A 211 8.25 24.58 5.40
C SER A 211 8.46 25.04 6.86
N ASN A 212 9.69 25.19 7.35
CA ASN A 212 10.06 25.51 8.74
C ASN A 212 9.48 24.52 9.80
N PHE A 213 9.27 23.26 9.44
CA PHE A 213 8.80 22.21 10.34
C PHE A 213 9.93 21.29 10.79
N PHE A 214 9.70 20.50 11.88
CA PHE A 214 10.65 19.51 12.38
C PHE A 214 10.38 18.13 11.78
N ILE A 215 11.46 17.41 11.42
CA ILE A 215 11.40 15.99 11.06
C ILE A 215 11.37 15.19 12.35
N ILE A 216 10.40 14.31 12.50
CA ILE A 216 10.46 13.23 13.49
C ILE A 216 10.65 11.93 12.72
N PHE A 217 11.88 11.40 12.70
CA PHE A 217 12.11 10.00 12.42
C PHE A 217 11.82 9.24 13.72
N THR A 218 10.61 8.72 13.85
CA THR A 218 10.27 7.88 14.98
C THR A 218 10.54 6.43 14.62
N PHE A 219 11.32 5.75 15.46
CA PHE A 219 11.45 4.30 15.45
C PHE A 219 10.46 3.73 16.46
N LEU A 220 9.58 2.86 16.02
CA LEU A 220 8.81 1.99 16.88
C LEU A 220 9.49 0.63 16.97
#